data_0e9f354425af3ccf625b27e1f85370b9
#
_entry.id   0e9f354425af3ccf625b27e1f85370b9
#
_cell.length_a   1.000
_cell.length_b   1.000
_cell.length_c   1.000
_cell.angle_alpha   90.00
_cell.angle_beta   90.00
_cell.angle_gamma   90.00
#
_symmetry.space_group_name_H-M   'P 1'
#
loop_
_entity.id
_entity.type
_entity.pdbx_description
1 polymer ?
#
loop_
_entity_poly.entity_id
_entity_poly.type
_entity_poly.pdbx_seq_one_letter_code
_entity_poly.pdbx_strand_id
1 'polypeptide(L)'
;MALPVILLPVGVDDAALDACLAALERHTPAGTPVWLADDGQSGPRGQAVIEHWLASTRLQAEYTRRPRPIGEAAHLDQMLQACGDADVAVLAPDALPMAGWLQQLSECLARDASIATATPWSNAGEAVSWPRAGELNPLPGDPARLMQALAAMPLLQPELPSAVTHAVLIRGSARRRAGGLDIHSYGSWYAALVDLSLRMSGLGWRNVLCDNAFVGRQSEGRPAEGDMEVLANRWPVWTARLAAFLMNDPLHAHRQQLQQLCEQAIMPQAQPDLFDACGSLPGAEPV
;
A
#
# COMPACT_ATOMS: atom_id res chain seq x y z
N MET A 1 -13.27 -14.42 7.39
CA MET A 1 -12.61 -13.26 7.98
C MET A 1 -13.38 -12.02 7.59
N ALA A 2 -13.60 -11.07 8.50
CA ALA A 2 -14.15 -9.77 8.11
C ALA A 2 -13.12 -9.04 7.23
N LEU A 3 -13.60 -8.32 6.21
CA LEU A 3 -12.73 -7.50 5.38
C LEU A 3 -12.20 -6.32 6.20
N PRO A 4 -10.92 -5.93 6.05
CA PRO A 4 -10.40 -4.74 6.69
C PRO A 4 -11.05 -3.49 6.10
N VAL A 5 -11.09 -2.42 6.87
CA VAL A 5 -11.52 -1.11 6.39
C VAL A 5 -10.34 -0.42 5.70
N ILE A 6 -10.55 0.07 4.49
CA ILE A 6 -9.56 0.89 3.79
C ILE A 6 -9.78 2.36 4.19
N LEU A 7 -8.76 2.99 4.75
CA LEU A 7 -8.73 4.44 4.99
C LEU A 7 -7.84 5.11 3.95
N LEU A 8 -8.43 6.03 3.19
CA LEU A 8 -7.73 6.85 2.21
C LEU A 8 -7.84 8.33 2.60
N PRO A 9 -6.82 8.91 3.24
CA PRO A 9 -6.73 10.35 3.40
C PRO A 9 -6.71 11.02 2.02
N VAL A 10 -7.60 11.98 1.80
CA VAL A 10 -7.68 12.69 0.51
C VAL A 10 -6.62 13.80 0.48
N GLY A 11 -5.75 13.75 -0.51
CA GLY A 11 -4.71 14.76 -0.75
C GLY A 11 -5.17 15.89 -1.65
N VAL A 12 -4.24 16.79 -1.97
CA VAL A 12 -4.48 17.98 -2.84
C VAL A 12 -4.27 17.68 -4.33
N ASP A 13 -3.66 16.55 -4.69
CA ASP A 13 -3.38 16.17 -6.08
C ASP A 13 -4.56 15.38 -6.66
N ASP A 14 -5.38 16.06 -7.45
CA ASP A 14 -6.58 15.49 -8.07
C ASP A 14 -6.25 14.35 -9.06
N ALA A 15 -5.12 14.42 -9.75
CA ALA A 15 -4.73 13.40 -10.74
C ALA A 15 -4.23 12.13 -10.03
N ALA A 16 -3.46 12.29 -8.96
CA ALA A 16 -3.03 11.17 -8.13
C ALA A 16 -4.22 10.48 -7.46
N LEU A 17 -5.18 11.26 -6.96
CA LEU A 17 -6.42 10.74 -6.38
C LEU A 17 -7.24 9.93 -7.39
N ASP A 18 -7.45 10.44 -8.61
CA ASP A 18 -8.19 9.75 -9.67
C ASP A 18 -7.53 8.39 -10.01
N ALA A 19 -6.21 8.38 -10.18
CA ALA A 19 -5.47 7.14 -10.44
C ALA A 19 -5.54 6.15 -9.26
N CYS A 20 -5.48 6.64 -8.01
CA CYS A 20 -5.64 5.81 -6.81
C CYS A 20 -7.03 5.16 -6.76
N LEU A 21 -8.09 5.94 -6.97
CA LEU A 21 -9.47 5.46 -6.98
C LEU A 21 -9.72 4.45 -8.11
N ALA A 22 -9.15 4.68 -9.30
CA ALA A 22 -9.22 3.72 -10.41
C ALA A 22 -8.48 2.42 -10.10
N ALA A 23 -7.33 2.47 -9.41
CA ALA A 23 -6.60 1.28 -8.97
C ALA A 23 -7.36 0.51 -7.88
N LEU A 24 -7.95 1.21 -6.90
CA LEU A 24 -8.82 0.62 -5.89
C LEU A 24 -10.00 -0.12 -6.53
N GLU A 25 -10.71 0.54 -7.45
CA GLU A 25 -11.86 -0.07 -8.15
C GLU A 25 -11.47 -1.35 -8.89
N ARG A 26 -10.32 -1.33 -9.54
CA ARG A 26 -9.85 -2.47 -10.36
C ARG A 26 -9.36 -3.65 -9.51
N HIS A 27 -8.70 -3.39 -8.39
CA HIS A 27 -7.87 -4.38 -7.69
C HIS A 27 -8.33 -4.71 -6.27
N THR A 28 -9.46 -4.15 -5.82
CA THR A 28 -10.02 -4.43 -4.50
C THR A 28 -11.30 -5.27 -4.65
N PRO A 29 -11.53 -6.28 -3.79
CA PRO A 29 -12.76 -7.08 -3.83
C PRO A 29 -14.01 -6.21 -3.66
N ALA A 30 -15.07 -6.52 -4.42
CA ALA A 30 -16.36 -5.85 -4.29
C ALA A 30 -16.90 -5.94 -2.85
N GLY A 31 -17.58 -4.89 -2.39
CA GLY A 31 -18.13 -4.82 -1.04
C GLY A 31 -17.11 -4.55 0.06
N THR A 32 -15.83 -4.32 -0.27
CA THR A 32 -14.84 -3.90 0.72
C THR A 32 -15.18 -2.49 1.23
N PRO A 33 -15.20 -2.28 2.56
CA PRO A 33 -15.45 -0.96 3.11
C PRO A 33 -14.26 -0.01 2.85
N VAL A 34 -14.56 1.14 2.26
CA VAL A 34 -13.58 2.20 1.93
C VAL A 34 -14.08 3.52 2.50
N TRP A 35 -13.24 4.19 3.23
CA TRP A 35 -13.53 5.52 3.75
C TRP A 35 -12.56 6.54 3.17
N LEU A 36 -13.10 7.43 2.33
CA LEU A 36 -12.38 8.60 1.81
C LEU A 36 -12.50 9.72 2.82
N ALA A 37 -11.35 10.12 3.38
CA ALA A 37 -11.26 11.07 4.47
C ALA A 37 -10.62 12.38 4.00
N ASP A 38 -11.44 13.41 3.79
CA ASP A 38 -11.00 14.72 3.34
C ASP A 38 -10.92 15.70 4.51
N ASP A 39 -9.73 16.10 4.90
CA ASP A 39 -9.49 17.13 5.89
C ASP A 39 -9.69 18.56 5.30
N GLY A 40 -10.59 18.72 4.35
CA GLY A 40 -10.84 19.99 3.67
C GLY A 40 -9.79 20.34 2.62
N GLN A 41 -8.98 19.38 2.19
CA GLN A 41 -7.86 19.58 1.26
C GLN A 41 -8.28 19.53 -0.21
N SER A 42 -9.34 18.77 -0.55
CA SER A 42 -9.77 18.63 -1.93
C SER A 42 -10.37 19.93 -2.47
N GLY A 43 -9.92 20.32 -3.67
CA GLY A 43 -10.52 21.36 -4.47
C GLY A 43 -11.79 20.90 -5.21
N PRO A 44 -12.48 21.80 -5.94
CA PRO A 44 -13.70 21.44 -6.68
C PRO A 44 -13.51 20.27 -7.67
N ARG A 45 -12.33 20.18 -8.28
CA ARG A 45 -12.01 19.11 -9.23
C ARG A 45 -11.85 17.77 -8.50
N GLY A 46 -11.12 17.72 -7.38
CA GLY A 46 -10.98 16.52 -6.58
C GLY A 46 -12.31 16.02 -6.03
N GLN A 47 -13.20 16.94 -5.61
CA GLN A 47 -14.57 16.60 -5.20
C GLN A 47 -15.37 15.97 -6.34
N ALA A 48 -15.30 16.54 -7.57
CA ALA A 48 -15.96 15.98 -8.73
C ALA A 48 -15.44 14.57 -9.08
N VAL A 49 -14.14 14.32 -8.96
CA VAL A 49 -13.53 12.99 -9.12
C VAL A 49 -14.12 12.01 -8.09
N ILE A 50 -14.19 12.39 -6.83
CA ILE A 50 -14.77 11.56 -5.75
C ILE A 50 -16.26 11.28 -6.03
N GLU A 51 -17.06 12.29 -6.34
CA GLU A 51 -18.49 12.14 -6.63
C GLU A 51 -18.73 11.20 -7.82
N HIS A 52 -17.95 11.35 -8.88
CA HIS A 52 -18.04 10.48 -10.05
C HIS A 52 -17.73 9.02 -9.69
N TRP A 53 -16.68 8.80 -8.93
CA TRP A 53 -16.28 7.46 -8.49
C TRP A 53 -17.33 6.83 -7.55
N LEU A 54 -17.85 7.58 -6.58
CA LEU A 54 -18.88 7.11 -5.65
C LEU A 54 -20.17 6.68 -6.37
N ALA A 55 -20.50 7.33 -7.49
CA ALA A 55 -21.69 7.01 -8.26
C ALA A 55 -21.62 5.64 -8.97
N SER A 56 -20.43 5.07 -9.17
CA SER A 56 -20.23 3.85 -9.97
C SER A 56 -19.42 2.75 -9.27
N THR A 57 -18.85 3.01 -8.10
CA THR A 57 -17.99 2.06 -7.42
C THR A 57 -18.77 0.83 -6.93
N ARG A 58 -18.12 -0.34 -7.01
CA ARG A 58 -18.61 -1.61 -6.45
C ARG A 58 -18.16 -1.85 -5.00
N LEU A 59 -17.40 -0.90 -4.44
CA LEU A 59 -16.93 -0.93 -3.06
C LEU A 59 -17.98 -0.31 -2.12
N GLN A 60 -17.93 -0.63 -0.82
CA GLN A 60 -18.75 0.05 0.18
C GLN A 60 -18.05 1.35 0.60
N ALA A 61 -18.19 2.36 -0.24
CA ALA A 61 -17.46 3.60 -0.10
C ALA A 61 -18.25 4.67 0.65
N GLU A 62 -17.56 5.32 1.60
CA GLU A 62 -18.04 6.50 2.31
C GLU A 62 -17.07 7.66 2.08
N TYR A 63 -17.61 8.86 1.92
CA TYR A 63 -16.83 10.09 1.82
C TYR A 63 -17.23 11.06 2.91
N THR A 64 -16.24 11.50 3.67
CA THR A 64 -16.41 12.53 4.69
C THR A 64 -15.45 13.68 4.45
N ARG A 65 -15.99 14.91 4.47
CA ARG A 65 -15.21 16.13 4.30
C ARG A 65 -15.38 17.04 5.50
N ARG A 66 -14.27 17.52 6.02
CA ARG A 66 -14.29 18.49 7.11
C ARG A 66 -14.45 19.92 6.57
N PRO A 67 -15.27 20.74 7.21
CA PRO A 67 -15.44 22.15 6.81
C PRO A 67 -14.19 22.99 7.11
N ARG A 68 -13.34 22.53 8.04
CA ARG A 68 -12.06 23.15 8.41
C ARG A 68 -11.04 22.06 8.71
N PRO A 69 -9.83 22.17 8.15
CA PRO A 69 -8.74 21.24 8.46
C PRO A 69 -8.41 21.23 9.95
N ILE A 70 -8.09 20.04 10.46
CA ILE A 70 -7.59 19.85 11.82
C ILE A 70 -6.15 19.31 11.84
N GLY A 71 -5.58 19.06 10.67
CA GLY A 71 -4.26 18.49 10.46
C GLY A 71 -4.30 17.00 10.17
N GLU A 72 -3.35 16.55 9.36
CA GLU A 72 -3.31 15.19 8.80
C GLU A 72 -3.28 14.11 9.89
N ALA A 73 -2.40 14.25 10.89
CA ALA A 73 -2.27 13.27 11.97
C ALA A 73 -3.55 13.18 12.81
N ALA A 74 -4.13 14.35 13.17
CA ALA A 74 -5.35 14.42 13.97
C ALA A 74 -6.56 13.86 13.22
N HIS A 75 -6.66 14.13 11.91
CA HIS A 75 -7.74 13.61 11.09
C HIS A 75 -7.65 12.10 10.95
N LEU A 76 -6.45 11.57 10.62
CA LEU A 76 -6.27 10.13 10.53
C LEU A 76 -6.53 9.42 11.86
N ASP A 77 -6.14 10.01 13.00
CA ASP A 77 -6.42 9.44 14.32
C ASP A 77 -7.93 9.29 14.57
N GLN A 78 -8.72 10.34 14.26
CA GLN A 78 -10.18 10.26 14.37
C GLN A 78 -10.78 9.15 13.51
N MET A 79 -10.26 8.97 12.30
CA MET A 79 -10.70 7.92 11.39
C MET A 79 -10.35 6.53 11.93
N LEU A 80 -9.11 6.35 12.41
CA LEU A 80 -8.68 5.09 13.02
C LEU A 80 -9.50 4.75 14.26
N GLN A 81 -9.84 5.72 15.09
CA GLN A 81 -10.70 5.51 16.26
C GLN A 81 -12.13 5.10 15.84
N ALA A 82 -12.69 5.72 14.82
CA ALA A 82 -14.02 5.41 14.30
C ALA A 82 -14.12 3.97 13.72
N CYS A 83 -13.00 3.39 13.25
CA CYS A 83 -12.94 1.99 12.81
C CYS A 83 -13.01 0.97 13.97
N GLY A 84 -13.01 1.38 15.23
CA GLY A 84 -13.17 0.49 16.40
C GLY A 84 -12.12 -0.63 16.39
N ASP A 85 -12.59 -1.88 16.36
CA ASP A 85 -11.76 -3.08 16.46
C ASP A 85 -11.31 -3.64 15.13
N ALA A 86 -11.76 -3.07 14.02
CA ALA A 86 -11.44 -3.57 12.69
C ALA A 86 -9.94 -3.44 12.40
N ASP A 87 -9.42 -4.38 11.63
CA ASP A 87 -8.14 -4.22 10.95
C ASP A 87 -8.29 -3.13 9.89
N VAL A 88 -7.29 -2.26 9.76
CA VAL A 88 -7.38 -1.07 8.90
C VAL A 88 -6.20 -1.01 7.94
N ALA A 89 -6.51 -0.91 6.66
CA ALA A 89 -5.53 -0.60 5.63
C ALA A 89 -5.49 0.91 5.39
N VAL A 90 -4.40 1.57 5.80
CA VAL A 90 -4.16 2.98 5.47
C VAL A 90 -3.39 3.05 4.16
N LEU A 91 -3.88 3.85 3.22
CA LEU A 91 -3.24 4.10 1.92
C LEU A 91 -2.83 5.56 1.79
N ALA A 92 -1.66 5.81 1.21
CA ALA A 92 -1.31 7.14 0.75
C ALA A 92 -2.26 7.59 -0.39
N PRO A 93 -2.55 8.89 -0.52
CA PRO A 93 -3.50 9.40 -1.51
C PRO A 93 -3.06 9.19 -2.98
N ASP A 94 -1.79 8.88 -3.19
CA ASP A 94 -1.17 8.56 -4.48
C ASP A 94 -0.85 7.06 -4.65
N ALA A 95 -1.35 6.21 -3.75
CA ALA A 95 -1.11 4.78 -3.79
C ALA A 95 -1.81 4.11 -4.99
N LEU A 96 -1.14 3.14 -5.58
CA LEU A 96 -1.63 2.34 -6.71
C LEU A 96 -1.65 0.86 -6.34
N PRO A 97 -2.70 0.39 -5.66
CA PRO A 97 -2.84 -1.01 -5.31
C PRO A 97 -2.83 -1.91 -6.54
N MET A 98 -2.17 -3.08 -6.45
CA MET A 98 -2.19 -4.11 -7.49
C MET A 98 -3.09 -5.29 -7.11
N ALA A 99 -3.35 -6.18 -8.05
CA ALA A 99 -4.26 -7.31 -7.85
C ALA A 99 -3.91 -8.12 -6.59
N GLY A 100 -4.93 -8.47 -5.78
CA GLY A 100 -4.76 -9.29 -4.58
C GLY A 100 -4.11 -8.60 -3.38
N TRP A 101 -3.72 -7.35 -3.48
CA TRP A 101 -2.99 -6.62 -2.44
C TRP A 101 -3.62 -6.73 -1.03
N LEU A 102 -4.92 -6.47 -0.92
CA LEU A 102 -5.62 -6.46 0.36
C LEU A 102 -5.78 -7.87 0.95
N GLN A 103 -6.06 -8.84 0.08
CA GLN A 103 -6.17 -10.23 0.49
C GLN A 103 -4.83 -10.73 1.04
N GLN A 104 -3.73 -10.49 0.33
CA GLN A 104 -2.39 -10.91 0.73
C GLN A 104 -1.96 -10.26 2.05
N LEU A 105 -2.22 -8.95 2.23
CA LEU A 105 -1.98 -8.28 3.51
C LEU A 105 -2.81 -8.88 4.64
N SER A 106 -4.09 -9.20 4.39
CA SER A 106 -4.98 -9.81 5.38
C SER A 106 -4.53 -11.22 5.77
N GLU A 107 -4.12 -12.02 4.79
CA GLU A 107 -3.56 -13.36 5.02
C GLU A 107 -2.23 -13.27 5.77
N CYS A 108 -1.40 -12.26 5.47
CA CYS A 108 -0.15 -12.00 6.19
C CYS A 108 -0.41 -11.77 7.68
N LEU A 109 -1.35 -10.90 8.04
CA LEU A 109 -1.73 -10.70 9.44
C LEU A 109 -2.32 -11.97 10.08
N ALA A 110 -3.11 -12.74 9.33
CA ALA A 110 -3.79 -13.92 9.86
C ALA A 110 -2.84 -15.07 10.22
N ARG A 111 -1.67 -15.14 9.59
CA ARG A 111 -0.67 -16.21 9.81
C ARG A 111 -0.04 -16.17 11.19
N ASP A 112 0.18 -14.98 11.74
CA ASP A 112 0.83 -14.82 13.03
C ASP A 112 0.18 -13.69 13.85
N ALA A 113 -0.33 -14.02 15.02
CA ALA A 113 -0.97 -13.06 15.93
C ALA A 113 0.00 -12.01 16.48
N SER A 114 1.31 -12.26 16.41
CA SER A 114 2.35 -11.29 16.82
C SER A 114 2.56 -10.16 15.82
N ILE A 115 2.02 -10.26 14.59
CA ILE A 115 2.17 -9.21 13.58
C ILE A 115 1.17 -8.09 13.87
N ALA A 116 1.67 -6.87 14.08
CA ALA A 116 0.87 -5.66 14.22
C ALA A 116 0.61 -4.97 12.89
N THR A 117 1.63 -4.90 12.03
CA THR A 117 1.53 -4.25 10.72
C THR A 117 2.09 -5.11 9.61
N ALA A 118 1.41 -5.12 8.47
CA ALA A 118 1.89 -5.72 7.24
C ALA A 118 2.02 -4.62 6.16
N THR A 119 3.21 -4.47 5.62
CA THR A 119 3.55 -3.49 4.57
C THR A 119 3.86 -4.23 3.27
N PRO A 120 3.29 -3.86 2.12
CA PRO A 120 3.62 -4.47 0.82
C PRO A 120 4.93 -3.89 0.25
N TRP A 121 5.47 -4.52 -0.79
CA TRP A 121 6.47 -3.90 -1.65
C TRP A 121 5.91 -2.65 -2.32
N SER A 122 6.82 -1.74 -2.70
CA SER A 122 6.48 -0.54 -3.49
C SER A 122 7.62 -0.18 -4.43
N ASN A 123 7.35 0.64 -5.43
CA ASN A 123 8.41 1.31 -6.20
C ASN A 123 9.05 2.48 -5.42
N ALA A 124 8.37 3.01 -4.39
CA ALA A 124 8.80 4.18 -3.62
C ALA A 124 8.46 4.00 -2.13
N GLY A 125 8.94 2.94 -1.51
CA GLY A 125 8.63 2.55 -0.14
C GLY A 125 9.85 2.50 0.78
N GLU A 126 10.83 3.37 0.62
CA GLU A 126 12.04 3.40 1.47
C GLU A 126 12.70 2.01 1.61
N ALA A 127 12.58 1.41 2.81
CA ALA A 127 13.11 0.09 3.12
C ALA A 127 12.50 -1.02 2.24
N VAL A 128 11.25 -0.86 1.77
CA VAL A 128 10.52 -1.83 0.96
C VAL A 128 10.45 -1.44 -0.52
N SER A 129 11.29 -0.50 -0.98
CA SER A 129 11.40 -0.16 -2.40
C SER A 129 11.95 -1.32 -3.22
N TRP A 130 11.38 -1.54 -4.39
CA TRP A 130 11.79 -2.55 -5.38
C TRP A 130 11.80 -1.93 -6.78
N PRO A 131 12.75 -2.25 -7.65
CA PRO A 131 13.86 -3.21 -7.46
C PRO A 131 15.03 -2.68 -6.61
N ARG A 132 15.22 -1.36 -6.45
CA ARG A 132 16.32 -0.77 -5.70
C ARG A 132 15.84 -0.20 -4.38
N ALA A 133 16.54 -0.55 -3.30
CA ALA A 133 16.25 -0.07 -1.95
C ALA A 133 16.47 1.44 -1.83
N GLY A 134 15.61 2.13 -1.09
CA GLY A 134 15.77 3.55 -0.75
C GLY A 134 15.63 4.52 -1.92
N GLU A 135 15.18 4.06 -3.08
CA GLU A 135 15.02 4.88 -4.27
C GLU A 135 13.56 4.95 -4.72
N LEU A 136 13.22 6.05 -5.38
CA LEU A 136 12.01 6.13 -6.20
C LEU A 136 12.30 5.42 -7.53
N ASN A 137 11.82 4.20 -7.63
CA ASN A 137 11.90 3.42 -8.85
C ASN A 137 10.71 3.74 -9.78
N PRO A 138 10.82 3.52 -11.09
CA PRO A 138 9.64 3.60 -11.97
C PRO A 138 8.61 2.55 -11.56
N LEU A 139 7.34 2.82 -11.86
CA LEU A 139 6.30 1.81 -11.75
C LEU A 139 6.61 0.60 -12.65
N PRO A 140 6.24 -0.62 -12.25
CA PRO A 140 6.49 -1.81 -13.05
C PRO A 140 5.89 -1.69 -14.46
N GLY A 141 6.72 -1.85 -15.49
CA GLY A 141 6.29 -1.76 -16.89
C GLY A 141 5.35 -2.91 -17.30
N ASP A 142 5.42 -4.06 -16.61
CA ASP A 142 4.55 -5.21 -16.79
C ASP A 142 3.97 -5.65 -15.44
N PRO A 143 2.80 -5.09 -15.04
CA PRO A 143 2.15 -5.45 -13.79
C PRO A 143 1.75 -6.92 -13.69
N ALA A 144 1.34 -7.55 -14.80
CA ALA A 144 0.92 -8.95 -14.79
C ALA A 144 2.09 -9.89 -14.49
N ARG A 145 3.24 -9.59 -15.05
CA ARG A 145 4.49 -10.31 -14.82
C ARG A 145 4.94 -10.18 -13.36
N LEU A 146 4.88 -8.98 -12.81
CA LEU A 146 5.18 -8.76 -11.39
C LEU A 146 4.23 -9.55 -10.49
N MET A 147 2.93 -9.55 -10.78
CA MET A 147 1.94 -10.29 -9.98
C MET A 147 2.19 -11.80 -10.02
N GLN A 148 2.57 -12.34 -11.18
CA GLN A 148 2.96 -13.75 -11.29
C GLN A 148 4.21 -14.07 -10.46
N ALA A 149 5.21 -13.19 -10.50
CA ALA A 149 6.43 -13.34 -9.71
C ALA A 149 6.13 -13.28 -8.20
N LEU A 150 5.32 -12.32 -7.76
CA LEU A 150 4.90 -12.19 -6.36
C LEU A 150 4.13 -13.42 -5.85
N ALA A 151 3.27 -14.02 -6.69
CA ALA A 151 2.56 -15.24 -6.34
C ALA A 151 3.50 -16.45 -6.14
N ALA A 152 4.70 -16.42 -6.72
CA ALA A 152 5.72 -17.45 -6.57
C ALA A 152 6.74 -17.15 -5.44
N MET A 153 6.65 -15.97 -4.80
CA MET A 153 7.53 -15.62 -3.68
C MET A 153 7.28 -16.51 -2.46
N PRO A 154 8.33 -16.92 -1.74
CA PRO A 154 8.18 -17.56 -0.44
C PRO A 154 7.65 -16.55 0.57
N LEU A 155 6.71 -16.99 1.40
CA LEU A 155 6.07 -16.13 2.41
C LEU A 155 6.87 -16.18 3.72
N LEU A 156 7.93 -15.40 3.81
CA LEU A 156 8.85 -15.36 4.95
C LEU A 156 8.51 -14.28 5.96
N GLN A 157 7.78 -13.23 5.55
CA GLN A 157 7.35 -12.12 6.42
C GLN A 157 8.52 -11.48 7.18
N PRO A 158 9.58 -11.01 6.50
CA PRO A 158 10.74 -10.44 7.15
C PRO A 158 10.36 -9.20 7.97
N GLU A 159 11.01 -9.07 9.13
CA GLU A 159 10.73 -7.97 10.05
C GLU A 159 11.28 -6.65 9.54
N LEU A 160 10.47 -5.60 9.67
CA LEU A 160 10.83 -4.22 9.34
C LEU A 160 11.10 -3.42 10.62
N PRO A 161 11.98 -2.40 10.57
CA PRO A 161 12.24 -1.52 11.71
C PRO A 161 11.00 -0.77 12.21
N SER A 162 10.08 -0.47 11.29
CA SER A 162 8.78 0.18 11.53
C SER A 162 7.85 -0.08 10.36
N ALA A 163 6.58 0.28 10.47
CA ALA A 163 5.69 0.33 9.31
C ALA A 163 6.19 1.35 8.28
N VAL A 164 5.93 1.09 6.99
CA VAL A 164 6.15 2.03 5.89
C VAL A 164 4.80 2.49 5.37
N THR A 165 4.62 3.78 5.26
CA THR A 165 3.30 4.42 5.26
C THR A 165 2.66 4.62 3.88
N HIS A 166 3.29 4.18 2.78
CA HIS A 166 2.66 4.23 1.46
C HIS A 166 1.38 3.36 1.39
N ALA A 167 1.43 2.21 2.05
CA ALA A 167 0.32 1.29 2.28
C ALA A 167 0.65 0.42 3.47
N VAL A 168 -0.23 0.34 4.45
CA VAL A 168 -0.01 -0.51 5.63
C VAL A 168 -1.33 -1.07 6.15
N LEU A 169 -1.39 -2.38 6.35
CA LEU A 169 -2.49 -3.01 7.07
C LEU A 169 -2.12 -3.10 8.56
N ILE A 170 -2.97 -2.55 9.42
CA ILE A 170 -2.76 -2.44 10.87
C ILE A 170 -3.76 -3.33 11.57
N ARG A 171 -3.29 -4.21 12.45
CA ARG A 171 -4.12 -5.05 13.31
C ARG A 171 -4.89 -4.20 14.32
N GLY A 172 -6.21 -4.29 14.33
CA GLY A 172 -7.08 -3.52 15.23
C GLY A 172 -6.77 -3.72 16.72
N SER A 173 -6.52 -4.97 17.14
CA SER A 173 -6.18 -5.27 18.55
C SER A 173 -4.83 -4.69 18.99
N ALA A 174 -3.82 -4.70 18.12
CA ALA A 174 -2.51 -4.11 18.39
C ALA A 174 -2.60 -2.57 18.48
N ARG A 175 -3.32 -1.96 17.52
CA ARG A 175 -3.59 -0.52 17.49
C ARG A 175 -4.27 -0.04 18.77
N ARG A 176 -5.36 -0.68 19.19
CA ARG A 176 -6.06 -0.32 20.43
C ARG A 176 -5.16 -0.39 21.65
N ARG A 177 -4.32 -1.41 21.75
CA ARG A 177 -3.45 -1.58 22.90
C ARG A 177 -2.29 -0.58 22.92
N ALA A 178 -1.83 -0.15 21.75
CA ALA A 178 -0.80 0.89 21.64
C ALA A 178 -1.34 2.32 21.86
N GLY A 179 -2.66 2.51 21.81
CA GLY A 179 -3.32 3.81 21.85
C GLY A 179 -3.44 4.46 20.47
N GLY A 180 -4.04 5.65 20.41
CA GLY A 180 -4.18 6.44 19.18
C GLY A 180 -2.87 7.01 18.63
N LEU A 181 -2.94 7.76 17.56
CA LEU A 181 -1.79 8.53 17.05
C LEU A 181 -1.42 9.64 18.04
N ASP A 182 -0.12 9.95 18.12
CA ASP A 182 0.32 11.14 18.89
C ASP A 182 0.20 12.39 18.02
N ILE A 183 -0.98 12.97 18.05
CA ILE A 183 -1.34 14.17 17.27
C ILE A 183 -0.71 15.47 17.79
N HIS A 184 -0.13 15.43 18.98
CA HIS A 184 0.50 16.61 19.59
C HIS A 184 1.97 16.73 19.23
N SER A 185 2.62 15.61 18.98
CA SER A 185 4.05 15.55 18.66
C SER A 185 4.32 15.58 17.16
N TYR A 186 3.40 15.10 16.32
CA TYR A 186 3.61 14.93 14.88
C TYR A 186 2.58 15.72 14.06
N GLY A 187 3.08 16.43 13.05
CA GLY A 187 2.26 17.16 12.08
C GLY A 187 1.74 16.26 10.96
N SER A 188 2.55 15.28 10.50
CA SER A 188 2.17 14.36 9.44
C SER A 188 1.66 13.02 9.98
N TRP A 189 0.71 12.43 9.27
CA TRP A 189 0.27 11.06 9.56
C TRP A 189 1.38 10.03 9.31
N TYR A 190 2.33 10.34 8.44
CA TYR A 190 3.53 9.52 8.20
C TYR A 190 4.28 9.24 9.50
N ALA A 191 4.77 10.30 10.16
CA ALA A 191 5.55 10.18 11.40
C ALA A 191 4.71 9.59 12.54
N ALA A 192 3.45 9.99 12.64
CA ALA A 192 2.53 9.46 13.65
C ALA A 192 2.27 7.95 13.50
N LEU A 193 2.21 7.41 12.28
CA LEU A 193 2.09 5.97 12.05
C LEU A 193 3.40 5.22 12.33
N VAL A 194 4.55 5.80 12.00
CA VAL A 194 5.86 5.24 12.39
C VAL A 194 5.92 5.12 13.91
N ASP A 195 5.61 6.19 14.64
CA ASP A 195 5.56 6.18 16.11
C ASP A 195 4.60 5.12 16.66
N LEU A 196 3.38 5.03 16.12
CA LEU A 196 2.42 3.99 16.51
C LEU A 196 3.00 2.58 16.31
N SER A 197 3.65 2.34 15.17
CA SER A 197 4.26 1.04 14.87
C SER A 197 5.40 0.70 15.84
N LEU A 198 6.17 1.70 16.27
CA LEU A 198 7.23 1.54 17.26
C LEU A 198 6.69 1.26 18.67
N ARG A 199 5.59 1.93 19.04
CA ARG A 199 4.89 1.63 20.31
C ARG A 199 4.34 0.21 20.32
N MET A 200 3.77 -0.26 19.20
CA MET A 200 3.35 -1.66 19.07
C MET A 200 4.54 -2.62 19.18
N SER A 201 5.70 -2.31 18.59
CA SER A 201 6.92 -3.11 18.76
C SER A 201 7.39 -3.15 20.21
N GLY A 202 7.31 -2.03 20.94
CA GLY A 202 7.61 -1.97 22.38
C GLY A 202 6.70 -2.84 23.25
N LEU A 203 5.52 -3.20 22.75
CA LEU A 203 4.56 -4.10 23.38
C LEU A 203 4.71 -5.57 22.92
N GLY A 204 5.72 -5.88 22.11
CA GLY A 204 6.06 -7.24 21.67
C GLY A 204 5.45 -7.65 20.34
N TRP A 205 4.84 -6.73 19.56
CA TRP A 205 4.38 -7.01 18.21
C TRP A 205 5.47 -6.75 17.17
N ARG A 206 5.25 -7.30 15.99
CA ARG A 206 6.16 -7.20 14.83
C ARG A 206 5.56 -6.34 13.73
N ASN A 207 6.42 -5.56 13.07
CA ASN A 207 6.13 -4.94 11.78
C ASN A 207 6.79 -5.78 10.70
N VAL A 208 6.08 -6.18 9.66
CA VAL A 208 6.62 -7.10 8.65
C VAL A 208 6.38 -6.62 7.22
N LEU A 209 7.25 -7.07 6.33
CA LEU A 209 6.99 -7.02 4.89
C LEU A 209 6.03 -8.15 4.53
N CYS A 210 4.99 -7.84 3.78
CA CYS A 210 4.16 -8.81 3.07
C CYS A 210 4.80 -9.04 1.69
N ASP A 211 5.63 -10.07 1.62
CA ASP A 211 6.56 -10.31 0.51
C ASP A 211 5.90 -10.76 -0.81
N ASN A 212 4.60 -11.01 -0.80
CA ASN A 212 3.80 -11.34 -1.97
C ASN A 212 2.75 -10.26 -2.35
N ALA A 213 2.82 -9.06 -1.77
CA ALA A 213 1.93 -7.95 -2.09
C ALA A 213 2.71 -6.75 -2.64
N PHE A 214 2.09 -5.97 -3.53
CA PHE A 214 2.67 -4.75 -4.08
C PHE A 214 1.63 -3.63 -4.15
N VAL A 215 2.04 -2.45 -3.70
CA VAL A 215 1.29 -1.20 -3.88
C VAL A 215 2.26 -0.15 -4.39
N GLY A 216 2.04 0.30 -5.62
CA GLY A 216 2.84 1.36 -6.24
C GLY A 216 2.53 2.74 -5.68
N ARG A 217 3.36 3.71 -6.02
CA ARG A 217 3.17 5.14 -5.73
C ARG A 217 3.57 5.99 -6.92
N GLN A 218 2.94 7.15 -7.03
CA GLN A 218 3.31 8.15 -8.05
C GLN A 218 4.38 9.11 -7.56
N SER A 219 4.48 9.32 -6.25
CA SER A 219 5.44 10.25 -5.62
C SER A 219 6.02 9.68 -4.33
N GLU A 220 7.08 10.29 -3.83
CA GLU A 220 7.56 10.05 -2.47
C GLU A 220 6.78 10.95 -1.50
N GLY A 221 6.19 10.33 -0.48
CA GLY A 221 5.64 11.07 0.65
C GLY A 221 6.75 11.71 1.47
N ARG A 222 6.45 12.84 2.08
CA ARG A 222 7.40 13.51 2.97
C ARG A 222 6.76 13.72 4.34
N PRO A 223 7.51 13.49 5.44
CA PRO A 223 7.06 13.91 6.76
C PRO A 223 6.94 15.44 6.82
N ALA A 224 6.17 15.96 7.77
CA ALA A 224 6.14 17.39 8.04
C ALA A 224 7.51 17.86 8.58
N GLU A 225 7.78 19.16 8.44
CA GLU A 225 9.00 19.75 8.98
C GLU A 225 9.09 19.50 10.49
N GLY A 226 10.25 19.06 10.94
CA GLY A 226 10.51 18.73 12.35
C GLY A 226 10.07 17.34 12.81
N ASP A 227 9.16 16.65 12.11
CA ASP A 227 8.67 15.33 12.50
C ASP A 227 9.79 14.29 12.67
N MET A 228 10.76 14.30 11.77
CA MET A 228 11.89 13.36 11.82
C MET A 228 12.81 13.62 13.01
N GLU A 229 12.98 14.89 13.42
CA GLU A 229 13.73 15.23 14.62
C GLU A 229 13.02 14.75 15.88
N VAL A 230 11.70 14.92 15.96
CA VAL A 230 10.88 14.40 17.06
C VAL A 230 10.97 12.88 17.13
N LEU A 231 10.85 12.17 16.00
CA LEU A 231 11.01 10.71 15.93
C LEU A 231 12.41 10.27 16.39
N ALA A 232 13.46 10.93 15.91
CA ALA A 232 14.85 10.60 16.26
C ALA A 232 15.11 10.80 17.76
N ASN A 233 14.62 11.88 18.34
CA ASN A 233 14.78 12.17 19.77
C ASN A 233 13.99 11.20 20.64
N ARG A 234 12.77 10.84 20.23
CA ARG A 234 11.92 9.89 20.98
C ARG A 234 12.38 8.44 20.84
N TRP A 235 12.86 8.07 19.66
CA TRP A 235 13.24 6.70 19.30
C TRP A 235 14.68 6.57 18.79
N PRO A 236 15.70 6.95 19.58
CA PRO A 236 17.10 6.95 19.12
C PRO A 236 17.59 5.56 18.69
N VAL A 237 17.12 4.50 19.34
CA VAL A 237 17.45 3.11 18.97
C VAL A 237 16.85 2.75 17.60
N TRP A 238 15.64 3.23 17.29
CA TRP A 238 15.02 3.00 15.99
C TRP A 238 15.80 3.69 14.86
N THR A 239 16.23 4.92 15.05
CA THR A 239 17.05 5.64 14.07
C THR A 239 18.31 4.87 13.71
N ALA A 240 19.01 4.33 14.71
CA ALA A 240 20.19 3.48 14.49
C ALA A 240 19.84 2.16 13.78
N ARG A 241 18.72 1.52 14.17
CA ARG A 241 18.24 0.30 13.52
C ARG A 241 17.84 0.53 12.07
N LEU A 242 17.14 1.63 11.77
CA LEU A 242 16.77 2.00 10.41
C LEU A 242 18.00 2.24 9.55
N ALA A 243 18.98 3.00 10.05
CA ALA A 243 20.24 3.22 9.35
C ALA A 243 20.97 1.90 9.08
N ALA A 244 21.09 1.04 10.08
CA ALA A 244 21.71 -0.28 9.93
C ALA A 244 20.94 -1.17 8.94
N PHE A 245 19.60 -1.11 8.96
CA PHE A 245 18.73 -1.86 8.04
C PHE A 245 18.97 -1.41 6.59
N LEU A 246 19.01 -0.10 6.33
CA LEU A 246 19.25 0.43 5.01
C LEU A 246 20.67 0.16 4.51
N MET A 247 21.67 0.22 5.39
CA MET A 247 23.07 -0.07 5.05
C MET A 247 23.33 -1.54 4.76
N ASN A 248 22.74 -2.44 5.54
CA ASN A 248 22.94 -3.89 5.41
C ASN A 248 21.99 -4.54 4.43
N ASP A 249 20.92 -3.85 4.06
CA ASP A 249 19.85 -4.32 3.18
C ASP A 249 19.44 -5.79 3.37
N PRO A 250 18.85 -6.16 4.53
CA PRO A 250 18.47 -7.54 4.80
C PRO A 250 17.41 -8.07 3.81
N LEU A 251 16.74 -7.18 3.07
CA LEU A 251 15.80 -7.55 2.00
C LEU A 251 16.47 -7.76 0.63
N HIS A 252 17.79 -7.61 0.52
CA HIS A 252 18.51 -7.76 -0.74
C HIS A 252 18.22 -9.09 -1.44
N ALA A 253 18.33 -10.20 -0.73
CA ALA A 253 18.06 -11.53 -1.28
C ALA A 253 16.59 -11.66 -1.75
N HIS A 254 15.62 -11.08 -1.02
CA HIS A 254 14.20 -11.07 -1.40
C HIS A 254 13.98 -10.25 -2.67
N ARG A 255 14.62 -9.06 -2.79
CA ARG A 255 14.56 -8.23 -4.00
C ARG A 255 15.13 -8.96 -5.21
N GLN A 256 16.30 -9.59 -5.05
CA GLN A 256 16.91 -10.37 -6.11
C GLN A 256 16.04 -11.56 -6.53
N GLN A 257 15.47 -12.28 -5.57
CA GLN A 257 14.56 -13.38 -5.86
C GLN A 257 13.33 -12.91 -6.63
N LEU A 258 12.68 -11.81 -6.20
CA LEU A 258 11.55 -11.23 -6.92
C LEU A 258 11.96 -10.80 -8.34
N GLN A 259 13.13 -10.20 -8.50
CA GLN A 259 13.67 -9.83 -9.81
C GLN A 259 13.85 -11.06 -10.72
N GLN A 260 14.47 -12.12 -10.21
CA GLN A 260 14.65 -13.37 -10.95
C GLN A 260 13.33 -14.01 -11.35
N LEU A 261 12.35 -14.03 -10.44
CA LEU A 261 11.01 -14.53 -10.73
C LEU A 261 10.32 -13.69 -11.80
N CYS A 262 10.48 -12.35 -11.76
CA CYS A 262 9.98 -11.48 -12.83
C CYS A 262 10.63 -11.80 -14.18
N GLU A 263 11.94 -12.07 -14.22
CA GLU A 263 12.65 -12.42 -15.46
C GLU A 263 12.23 -13.78 -16.01
N GLN A 264 11.92 -14.73 -15.12
CA GLN A 264 11.48 -16.08 -15.47
C GLN A 264 9.99 -16.19 -15.80
N ALA A 265 9.17 -15.24 -15.37
CA ALA A 265 7.75 -15.23 -15.64
C ALA A 265 7.52 -15.18 -17.16
N ILE A 266 7.05 -16.29 -17.71
CA ILE A 266 6.75 -16.42 -19.13
C ILE A 266 5.43 -15.69 -19.39
N MET A 267 5.46 -14.69 -20.27
CA MET A 267 4.22 -14.16 -20.83
C MET A 267 3.44 -15.32 -21.44
N PRO A 268 2.15 -15.51 -21.18
CA PRO A 268 1.34 -16.41 -21.97
C PRO A 268 1.52 -15.99 -23.42
N GLN A 269 2.21 -16.77 -24.22
CA GLN A 269 2.21 -16.58 -25.66
C GLN A 269 0.74 -16.61 -26.06
N ALA A 270 0.25 -15.53 -26.68
CA ALA A 270 -1.04 -15.54 -27.35
C ALA A 270 -1.02 -16.81 -28.21
N GLN A 271 -1.85 -17.79 -27.83
CA GLN A 271 -1.93 -19.06 -28.58
C GLN A 271 -2.28 -18.67 -30.00
N PRO A 272 -1.44 -18.97 -31.01
CA PRO A 272 -1.78 -18.62 -32.40
C PRO A 272 -3.14 -19.24 -32.67
N ASP A 273 -4.07 -18.41 -33.15
CA ASP A 273 -5.40 -18.89 -33.46
C ASP A 273 -5.28 -20.05 -34.46
N LEU A 274 -5.66 -21.24 -34.02
CA LEU A 274 -5.58 -22.45 -34.83
C LEU A 274 -6.40 -22.35 -36.13
N PHE A 275 -7.21 -21.29 -36.26
CA PHE A 275 -8.05 -21.01 -37.40
C PHE A 275 -7.42 -20.08 -38.46
N ASP A 276 -6.30 -19.41 -38.16
CA ASP A 276 -5.59 -18.57 -39.16
C ASP A 276 -4.76 -19.43 -40.18
N ALA A 277 -4.63 -20.73 -39.96
CA ALA A 277 -3.93 -21.62 -40.86
C ALA A 277 -4.76 -22.22 -42.00
N CYS A 278 -6.05 -21.85 -42.12
CA CYS A 278 -6.98 -22.43 -43.09
C CYS A 278 -7.41 -21.48 -44.23
N GLY A 279 -6.49 -20.65 -44.72
CA GLY A 279 -6.78 -19.68 -45.75
C GLY A 279 -5.76 -19.60 -46.88
N SER A 280 -5.46 -20.70 -47.59
CA SER A 280 -4.90 -20.62 -48.96
C SER A 280 -4.92 -22.00 -49.61
N LEU A 281 -6.02 -22.42 -50.16
CA LEU A 281 -6.01 -23.43 -51.21
C LEU A 281 -5.64 -22.74 -52.53
N PRO A 282 -4.61 -23.24 -53.28
CA PRO A 282 -4.31 -22.66 -54.58
C PRO A 282 -5.39 -23.03 -55.59
N GLY A 283 -5.83 -22.01 -56.32
CA GLY A 283 -6.85 -22.10 -57.35
C GLY A 283 -6.48 -23.13 -58.41
N ALA A 284 -7.47 -23.95 -58.79
CA ALA A 284 -7.45 -24.78 -59.93
C ALA A 284 -7.64 -23.90 -61.20
N GLU A 285 -6.72 -23.97 -62.16
CA GLU A 285 -6.88 -23.41 -63.51
C GLU A 285 -7.96 -24.17 -64.24
N PRO A 286 -8.80 -23.47 -65.05
CA PRO A 286 -9.71 -24.13 -65.95
C PRO A 286 -9.02 -24.46 -67.28
N VAL A 287 -9.28 -25.67 -67.81
CA VAL A 287 -9.05 -26.09 -69.19
C VAL A 287 -10.22 -25.63 -70.06
#